data_3fd94c222cf6ac8cc08a4e903b7d48cb
#
_entry.id   3fd94c222cf6ac8cc08a4e903b7d48cb
#
_cell.length_a   1.000
_cell.length_b   1.000
_cell.length_c   1.000
_cell.angle_alpha   90.00
_cell.angle_beta   90.00
_cell.angle_gamma   90.00
#
_symmetry.space_group_name_H-M   'P 1'
#
loop_
_entity.id
_entity.type
_entity.pdbx_description
1 polymer ?
#
loop_
_entity_poly.entity_id
_entity_poly.type
_entity_poly.pdbx_seq_one_letter_code
_entity_poly.pdbx_strand_id
1 'polypeptide(L)'
;MHLTTRTRLILMLPALLLAIGLGAYRYQVNLNGLRADIAQTFHSRHELTQNYLTLLSTQVDAMRQLLLQRYHDDPPPLPALRALRPLADGQRWVLSGREDEQGASELSGTVTGLGDVPLDSAVGLELNAALGLDALFAPILKHNPQISWVYYTSASDFMYLAPKPPLDDFHYERAFLLKPFWQEALAEHNPQRRQIISSLYEDAGGKDLMITLSAPVYEQNRMLGVVSLDLGIALLRRLTSSGATHGETLLVDEHGKIVVRQGNFDLHEQYALPPSAQPSWDSSTGVHWLGKPMLGGQLWLLHHISESQLHWLAIQQSSSTWMLIGLALLLYGLAWRLFFALRRMTRLMQTDPLTKTLNRRGFYDKAAGIQALGARQQGHLALLLMDIDHFKAVNDTYGHAVGDQVLRQAAHYMLKSARPFDLICRWGGEEFLVLMLLDEAEPASSVAERMRQQAQRARFAGDKQVTLSGGLVMLGARESLDQAIRRADQLLYQAKQQGRNRIVSDLPVLAASDTPIPASAG
;
A
#
# COMPACT_ATOMS: atom_id res chain seq x y z
N MET A 1 32.75 16.70 21.22
CA MET A 1 32.91 15.66 20.20
C MET A 1 32.02 15.99 18.99
N HIS A 2 32.59 16.48 17.88
CA HIS A 2 31.84 16.76 16.67
C HIS A 2 31.51 15.41 16.01
N LEU A 3 30.24 14.98 16.11
CA LEU A 3 29.76 13.87 15.30
C LEU A 3 29.99 14.22 13.82
N THR A 4 30.89 13.50 13.17
CA THR A 4 31.19 13.69 11.75
C THR A 4 29.92 13.43 10.94
N THR A 5 29.82 13.99 9.75
CA THR A 5 28.68 13.78 8.85
C THR A 5 28.40 12.29 8.62
N ARG A 6 29.44 11.45 8.62
CA ARG A 6 29.36 9.98 8.54
C ARG A 6 28.62 9.36 9.73
N THR A 7 28.89 9.79 10.96
CA THR A 7 28.23 9.25 12.17
C THR A 7 26.74 9.62 12.22
N ARG A 8 26.38 10.78 11.66
CA ARG A 8 24.97 11.22 11.54
C ARG A 8 24.20 10.37 10.53
N LEU A 9 24.79 10.03 9.39
CA LEU A 9 24.22 9.14 8.37
C LEU A 9 23.99 7.73 8.93
N ILE A 10 24.95 7.19 9.69
CA ILE A 10 24.85 5.85 10.29
C ILE A 10 23.66 5.74 11.26
N LEU A 11 23.37 6.80 12.02
CA LEU A 11 22.23 6.81 12.96
C LEU A 11 20.86 6.96 12.28
N MET A 12 20.80 7.48 11.05
CA MET A 12 19.56 7.57 10.27
C MET A 12 19.25 6.29 9.47
N LEU A 13 20.26 5.46 9.22
CA LEU A 13 20.14 4.25 8.40
C LEU A 13 19.08 3.25 8.90
N PRO A 14 18.97 2.92 10.22
CA PRO A 14 17.95 2.00 10.73
C PRO A 14 16.52 2.50 10.49
N ALA A 15 16.26 3.79 10.66
CA ALA A 15 14.96 4.39 10.42
C ALA A 15 14.57 4.33 8.93
N LEU A 16 15.54 4.56 8.03
CA LEU A 16 15.34 4.45 6.59
C LEU A 16 15.08 3.00 6.18
N LEU A 17 15.85 2.04 6.68
CA LEU A 17 15.64 0.62 6.40
C LEU A 17 14.28 0.13 6.90
N LEU A 18 13.86 0.54 8.10
CA LEU A 18 12.55 0.24 8.63
C LEU A 18 11.44 0.83 7.74
N ALA A 19 11.59 2.07 7.29
CA ALA A 19 10.65 2.75 6.42
C ALA A 19 10.50 2.03 5.06
N ILE A 20 11.62 1.64 4.44
CA ILE A 20 11.62 0.86 3.19
C ILE A 20 10.95 -0.50 3.42
N GLY A 21 11.30 -1.21 4.50
CA GLY A 21 10.71 -2.50 4.85
C GLY A 21 9.19 -2.41 5.05
N LEU A 22 8.71 -1.40 5.76
CA LEU A 22 7.27 -1.16 5.96
C LEU A 22 6.56 -0.83 4.64
N GLY A 23 7.17 0.00 3.80
CA GLY A 23 6.63 0.34 2.48
C GLY A 23 6.55 -0.88 1.56
N ALA A 24 7.60 -1.70 1.51
CA ALA A 24 7.64 -2.94 0.74
C ALA A 24 6.63 -3.97 1.25
N TYR A 25 6.51 -4.13 2.57
CA TYR A 25 5.50 -4.99 3.18
C TYR A 25 4.09 -4.55 2.80
N ARG A 26 3.77 -3.26 2.93
CA ARG A 26 2.45 -2.72 2.59
C ARG A 26 2.13 -2.88 1.11
N TYR A 27 3.10 -2.64 0.25
CA TYR A 27 2.97 -2.89 -1.19
C TYR A 27 2.62 -4.36 -1.46
N GLN A 28 3.32 -5.31 -0.84
CA GLN A 28 3.06 -6.73 -1.03
C GLN A 28 1.67 -7.16 -0.52
N VAL A 29 1.22 -6.59 0.62
CA VAL A 29 -0.13 -6.82 1.15
C VAL A 29 -1.19 -6.32 0.16
N ASN A 30 -1.02 -5.11 -0.39
CA ASN A 30 -1.96 -4.55 -1.36
C ASN A 30 -1.96 -5.34 -2.68
N LEU A 31 -0.80 -5.78 -3.17
CA LEU A 31 -0.69 -6.61 -4.37
C LEU A 31 -1.42 -7.94 -4.20
N ASN A 32 -1.24 -8.61 -3.06
CA ASN A 32 -1.94 -9.86 -2.77
C ASN A 32 -3.44 -9.65 -2.57
N GLY A 33 -3.84 -8.54 -1.94
CA GLY A 33 -5.24 -8.13 -1.82
C GLY A 33 -5.90 -7.92 -3.19
N LEU A 34 -5.26 -7.18 -4.10
CA LEU A 34 -5.76 -6.98 -5.46
C LEU A 34 -5.92 -8.29 -6.23
N ARG A 35 -4.93 -9.20 -6.11
CA ARG A 35 -5.04 -10.54 -6.73
C ARG A 35 -6.22 -11.34 -6.18
N ALA A 36 -6.43 -11.28 -4.87
CA ALA A 36 -7.55 -11.95 -4.23
C ALA A 36 -8.90 -11.37 -4.67
N ASP A 37 -9.03 -10.05 -4.71
CA ASP A 37 -10.25 -9.34 -5.11
C ASP A 37 -10.62 -9.63 -6.59
N ILE A 38 -9.62 -9.61 -7.48
CA ILE A 38 -9.80 -9.95 -8.89
C ILE A 38 -10.25 -11.42 -9.02
N ALA A 39 -9.57 -12.34 -8.34
CA ALA A 39 -9.93 -13.76 -8.38
C ALA A 39 -11.32 -14.03 -7.81
N GLN A 40 -11.71 -13.36 -6.74
CA GLN A 40 -13.04 -13.47 -6.14
C GLN A 40 -14.13 -12.93 -7.08
N THR A 41 -13.91 -11.75 -7.67
CA THR A 41 -14.85 -11.16 -8.62
C THR A 41 -15.00 -12.04 -9.85
N PHE A 42 -13.89 -12.57 -10.39
CA PHE A 42 -13.90 -13.52 -11.49
C PHE A 42 -14.69 -14.79 -11.13
N HIS A 43 -14.47 -15.36 -9.95
CA HIS A 43 -15.20 -16.54 -9.48
C HIS A 43 -16.70 -16.27 -9.38
N SER A 44 -17.11 -15.15 -8.80
CA SER A 44 -18.52 -14.75 -8.68
C SER A 44 -19.18 -14.57 -10.06
N ARG A 45 -18.47 -13.95 -11.01
CA ARG A 45 -18.95 -13.82 -12.40
C ARG A 45 -19.12 -15.16 -13.08
N HIS A 46 -18.14 -16.06 -12.90
CA HIS A 46 -18.20 -17.41 -13.42
C HIS A 46 -19.41 -18.16 -12.85
N GLU A 47 -19.60 -18.18 -11.55
CA GLU A 47 -20.72 -18.87 -10.90
C GLU A 47 -22.07 -18.32 -11.35
N LEU A 48 -22.22 -16.98 -11.38
CA LEU A 48 -23.43 -16.33 -11.83
C LEU A 48 -23.76 -16.72 -13.28
N THR A 49 -22.78 -16.63 -14.17
CA THR A 49 -22.96 -16.95 -15.59
C THR A 49 -23.21 -18.44 -15.79
N GLN A 50 -22.43 -19.30 -15.15
CA GLN A 50 -22.59 -20.76 -15.23
C GLN A 50 -23.96 -21.21 -14.72
N ASN A 51 -24.43 -20.72 -13.58
CA ASN A 51 -25.73 -21.08 -13.01
C ASN A 51 -26.87 -20.65 -13.93
N TYR A 52 -26.77 -19.43 -14.48
CA TYR A 52 -27.77 -18.94 -15.41
C TYR A 52 -27.82 -19.79 -16.71
N LEU A 53 -26.67 -20.04 -17.33
CA LEU A 53 -26.58 -20.87 -18.53
C LEU A 53 -27.00 -22.30 -18.27
N THR A 54 -26.70 -22.88 -17.12
CA THR A 54 -27.14 -24.20 -16.71
C THR A 54 -28.66 -24.27 -16.57
N LEU A 55 -29.29 -23.25 -16.01
CA LEU A 55 -30.73 -23.13 -15.91
C LEU A 55 -31.36 -23.15 -17.32
N LEU A 56 -30.84 -22.35 -18.25
CA LEU A 56 -31.34 -22.29 -19.62
C LEU A 56 -31.12 -23.62 -20.37
N SER A 57 -29.96 -24.23 -20.16
CA SER A 57 -29.66 -25.57 -20.69
C SER A 57 -30.70 -26.60 -20.25
N THR A 58 -31.09 -26.57 -18.97
CA THR A 58 -32.16 -27.46 -18.46
C THR A 58 -33.50 -27.17 -19.12
N GLN A 59 -33.82 -25.89 -19.41
CA GLN A 59 -35.06 -25.51 -20.09
C GLN A 59 -35.06 -26.02 -21.53
N VAL A 60 -33.95 -25.90 -22.26
CA VAL A 60 -33.85 -26.44 -23.64
C VAL A 60 -33.96 -27.96 -23.65
N ASP A 61 -33.37 -28.67 -22.68
CA ASP A 61 -33.56 -30.11 -22.56
C ASP A 61 -35.01 -30.47 -22.22
N ALA A 62 -35.69 -29.72 -21.39
CA ALA A 62 -37.11 -29.92 -21.10
C ALA A 62 -37.98 -29.72 -22.34
N MET A 63 -37.68 -28.71 -23.18
CA MET A 63 -38.36 -28.52 -24.47
C MET A 63 -38.16 -29.72 -25.39
N ARG A 64 -36.93 -30.22 -25.52
CA ARG A 64 -36.62 -31.42 -26.33
C ARG A 64 -37.39 -32.63 -25.84
N GLN A 65 -37.40 -32.88 -24.54
CA GLN A 65 -38.12 -34.03 -23.96
C GLN A 65 -39.62 -33.91 -24.13
N LEU A 66 -40.18 -32.73 -23.87
CA LEU A 66 -41.63 -32.51 -24.05
C LEU A 66 -42.06 -32.71 -25.50
N LEU A 67 -41.29 -32.20 -26.45
CA LEU A 67 -41.59 -32.39 -27.87
C LEU A 67 -41.58 -33.88 -28.26
N LEU A 68 -40.54 -34.62 -27.87
CA LEU A 68 -40.45 -36.05 -28.12
C LEU A 68 -41.58 -36.85 -27.46
N GLN A 69 -41.90 -36.57 -26.22
CA GLN A 69 -43.00 -37.19 -25.51
C GLN A 69 -44.32 -36.97 -26.24
N ARG A 70 -44.64 -35.71 -26.58
CA ARG A 70 -45.87 -35.39 -27.30
C ARG A 70 -45.92 -35.99 -28.70
N TYR A 71 -44.78 -36.09 -29.37
CA TYR A 71 -44.67 -36.75 -30.68
C TYR A 71 -44.98 -38.25 -30.60
N HIS A 72 -44.55 -38.94 -29.54
CA HIS A 72 -44.81 -40.36 -29.31
C HIS A 72 -46.25 -40.63 -28.80
N ASP A 73 -46.73 -39.77 -27.89
CA ASP A 73 -48.04 -39.95 -27.25
C ASP A 73 -49.22 -39.66 -28.21
N ASP A 74 -48.98 -39.00 -29.35
CA ASP A 74 -49.94 -38.57 -30.35
C ASP A 74 -51.22 -37.97 -29.71
N PRO A 75 -51.13 -36.92 -28.94
CA PRO A 75 -52.27 -36.34 -28.24
C PRO A 75 -53.26 -35.73 -29.25
N PRO A 76 -54.56 -35.63 -28.90
CA PRO A 76 -55.52 -34.97 -29.74
C PRO A 76 -55.03 -33.62 -30.25
N PRO A 77 -55.34 -33.24 -31.50
CA PRO A 77 -54.93 -31.97 -32.08
C PRO A 77 -55.35 -30.79 -31.24
N LEU A 78 -54.38 -29.90 -30.97
CA LEU A 78 -54.62 -28.69 -30.18
C LEU A 78 -55.65 -27.78 -30.89
N PRO A 79 -56.56 -27.13 -30.17
CA PRO A 79 -57.59 -26.23 -30.76
C PRO A 79 -56.96 -25.14 -31.63
N ALA A 80 -55.77 -24.69 -31.32
CA ALA A 80 -55.03 -23.66 -32.08
C ALA A 80 -54.80 -24.07 -33.55
N LEU A 81 -54.67 -25.35 -33.86
CA LEU A 81 -54.50 -25.84 -35.25
C LEU A 81 -55.66 -25.44 -36.17
N ARG A 82 -56.86 -25.17 -35.64
CA ARG A 82 -58.01 -24.67 -36.43
C ARG A 82 -57.78 -23.29 -37.04
N ALA A 83 -56.83 -22.51 -36.48
CA ALA A 83 -56.48 -21.18 -36.98
C ALA A 83 -55.33 -21.23 -38.03
N LEU A 84 -54.84 -22.43 -38.40
CA LEU A 84 -53.85 -22.61 -39.44
C LEU A 84 -54.44 -22.21 -40.80
N ARG A 85 -53.75 -21.34 -41.53
CA ARG A 85 -54.20 -20.86 -42.84
C ARG A 85 -53.07 -20.70 -43.84
N PRO A 86 -53.34 -20.92 -45.14
CA PRO A 86 -52.37 -20.57 -46.16
C PRO A 86 -52.24 -19.04 -46.29
N LEU A 87 -51.07 -18.61 -46.70
CA LEU A 87 -50.82 -17.22 -47.08
C LEU A 87 -51.23 -16.96 -48.52
N ALA A 88 -51.37 -15.68 -48.90
CA ALA A 88 -51.84 -15.27 -50.22
C ALA A 88 -50.98 -15.77 -51.41
N ASP A 89 -49.73 -16.11 -51.14
CA ASP A 89 -48.77 -16.64 -52.14
C ASP A 89 -49.02 -18.14 -52.48
N GLY A 90 -49.85 -18.82 -51.69
CA GLY A 90 -50.16 -20.24 -51.87
C GLY A 90 -48.98 -21.19 -51.62
N GLN A 91 -47.83 -20.72 -51.23
CA GLN A 91 -46.61 -21.52 -50.97
C GLN A 91 -46.24 -21.59 -49.50
N ARG A 92 -46.84 -20.73 -48.68
CA ARG A 92 -46.59 -20.62 -47.23
C ARG A 92 -47.88 -20.71 -46.44
N TRP A 93 -47.76 -21.13 -45.21
CA TRP A 93 -48.85 -21.13 -44.25
C TRP A 93 -48.42 -20.55 -42.93
N VAL A 94 -49.39 -20.07 -42.17
CA VAL A 94 -49.15 -19.45 -40.88
C VAL A 94 -50.23 -19.84 -39.88
N LEU A 95 -49.78 -20.02 -38.63
CA LEU A 95 -50.62 -20.07 -37.44
C LEU A 95 -50.23 -18.92 -36.56
N SER A 96 -51.01 -17.89 -36.58
CA SER A 96 -50.85 -16.74 -35.67
C SER A 96 -52.00 -16.80 -34.66
N GLY A 97 -51.66 -16.87 -33.40
CA GLY A 97 -52.62 -16.70 -32.32
C GLY A 97 -53.20 -15.27 -32.36
N ARG A 98 -54.22 -15.03 -33.17
CA ARG A 98 -55.07 -13.85 -33.05
C ARG A 98 -56.10 -14.14 -31.96
N GLU A 99 -56.42 -13.16 -31.12
CA GLU A 99 -57.62 -13.17 -30.33
C GLU A 99 -58.78 -13.31 -31.29
N ASP A 100 -59.39 -14.46 -31.36
CA ASP A 100 -60.71 -14.56 -31.92
C ASP A 100 -61.71 -14.32 -30.78
N GLU A 101 -62.87 -13.79 -31.15
CA GLU A 101 -63.94 -13.36 -30.22
C GLU A 101 -64.51 -14.47 -29.33
N GLN A 102 -63.94 -15.68 -29.36
CA GLN A 102 -64.40 -16.89 -28.66
C GLN A 102 -63.37 -17.49 -27.66
N GLY A 103 -62.26 -16.81 -27.32
CA GLY A 103 -61.37 -17.23 -26.23
C GLY A 103 -60.55 -18.47 -26.53
N ALA A 104 -60.13 -18.73 -27.77
CA ALA A 104 -59.16 -19.74 -28.13
C ALA A 104 -57.81 -19.42 -27.55
N SER A 105 -57.12 -20.39 -26.94
CA SER A 105 -55.89 -20.23 -26.17
C SER A 105 -54.83 -19.46 -26.96
N GLU A 106 -54.45 -18.31 -26.44
CA GLU A 106 -53.37 -17.48 -26.98
C GLU A 106 -52.05 -18.20 -26.95
N LEU A 107 -51.51 -18.56 -28.12
CA LEU A 107 -50.14 -19.03 -28.24
C LEU A 107 -49.17 -17.88 -27.96
N SER A 108 -48.10 -18.13 -27.25
CA SER A 108 -47.02 -17.15 -26.96
C SER A 108 -46.26 -16.75 -28.22
N GLY A 109 -46.35 -17.54 -29.28
CA GLY A 109 -45.58 -17.35 -30.49
C GLY A 109 -46.39 -17.50 -31.77
N THR A 110 -45.69 -17.60 -32.90
CA THR A 110 -46.22 -17.77 -34.25
C THR A 110 -45.55 -18.99 -34.89
N VAL A 111 -46.33 -19.78 -35.61
CA VAL A 111 -45.79 -20.85 -36.46
C VAL A 111 -45.91 -20.43 -37.91
N THR A 112 -44.84 -20.64 -38.67
CA THR A 112 -44.85 -20.43 -40.12
C THR A 112 -44.14 -21.57 -40.81
N GLY A 113 -44.59 -21.95 -42.00
CA GLY A 113 -44.00 -23.05 -42.76
C GLY A 113 -44.22 -22.93 -44.26
N LEU A 114 -43.59 -23.83 -45.00
CA LEU A 114 -43.63 -23.92 -46.47
C LEU A 114 -44.48 -25.08 -46.93
N GLY A 115 -45.05 -25.01 -48.16
CA GLY A 115 -45.85 -26.05 -48.80
C GLY A 115 -47.30 -25.98 -48.39
N ASP A 116 -47.97 -27.14 -48.58
CA ASP A 116 -49.39 -27.31 -48.23
C ASP A 116 -49.60 -27.38 -46.71
N VAL A 117 -50.77 -27.00 -46.23
CA VAL A 117 -51.16 -27.10 -44.84
C VAL A 117 -51.12 -28.54 -44.33
N PRO A 118 -50.28 -28.94 -43.36
CA PRO A 118 -49.92 -30.34 -43.13
C PRO A 118 -50.81 -31.08 -42.13
N LEU A 119 -52.12 -30.82 -42.05
CA LEU A 119 -52.99 -31.28 -40.95
C LEU A 119 -53.12 -32.85 -40.88
N ASP A 120 -53.12 -33.54 -42.00
CA ASP A 120 -53.36 -35.01 -42.08
C ASP A 120 -52.07 -35.80 -42.41
N SER A 121 -50.92 -35.34 -42.02
CA SER A 121 -49.60 -35.90 -42.32
C SER A 121 -48.75 -36.15 -41.10
N ALA A 122 -47.62 -36.87 -41.29
CA ALA A 122 -46.61 -36.99 -40.24
C ALA A 122 -46.05 -35.62 -39.78
N VAL A 123 -46.12 -34.60 -40.65
CA VAL A 123 -45.75 -33.20 -40.30
C VAL A 123 -46.81 -32.59 -39.41
N GLY A 124 -48.10 -32.94 -39.60
CA GLY A 124 -49.17 -32.46 -38.67
C GLY A 124 -49.01 -32.99 -37.24
N LEU A 125 -48.58 -34.26 -37.10
CA LEU A 125 -48.24 -34.82 -35.79
C LEU A 125 -47.11 -34.09 -35.16
N GLU A 126 -46.03 -33.82 -35.89
CA GLU A 126 -44.87 -33.05 -35.42
C GLU A 126 -45.26 -31.60 -35.05
N LEU A 127 -46.08 -30.97 -35.87
CA LEU A 127 -46.61 -29.64 -35.63
C LEU A 127 -47.46 -29.59 -34.35
N ASN A 128 -48.32 -30.56 -34.11
CA ASN A 128 -49.14 -30.66 -32.89
C ASN A 128 -48.25 -30.83 -31.64
N ALA A 129 -47.18 -31.65 -31.76
CA ALA A 129 -46.19 -31.79 -30.68
C ALA A 129 -45.44 -30.48 -30.41
N ALA A 130 -45.02 -29.77 -31.48
CA ALA A 130 -44.32 -28.50 -31.39
C ALA A 130 -45.15 -27.38 -30.73
N LEU A 131 -46.45 -27.31 -31.07
CA LEU A 131 -47.37 -26.37 -30.41
C LEU A 131 -47.51 -26.62 -28.90
N GLY A 132 -47.32 -27.86 -28.45
CA GLY A 132 -47.30 -28.19 -27.03
C GLY A 132 -46.14 -27.56 -26.27
N LEU A 133 -45.09 -27.10 -26.95
CA LEU A 133 -44.00 -26.37 -26.36
C LEU A 133 -44.41 -24.99 -25.79
N ASP A 134 -45.57 -24.49 -26.17
CA ASP A 134 -46.09 -23.24 -25.60
C ASP A 134 -46.21 -23.27 -24.09
N ALA A 135 -46.48 -24.44 -23.51
CA ALA A 135 -46.48 -24.66 -22.07
C ALA A 135 -45.14 -24.34 -21.40
N LEU A 136 -44.02 -24.35 -22.14
CA LEU A 136 -42.68 -23.96 -21.67
C LEU A 136 -42.28 -22.59 -22.21
N PHE A 137 -42.64 -22.23 -23.43
CA PHE A 137 -42.25 -20.96 -24.06
C PHE A 137 -42.77 -19.75 -23.27
N ALA A 138 -44.07 -19.76 -22.92
CA ALA A 138 -44.69 -18.70 -22.16
C ALA A 138 -44.03 -18.45 -20.79
N PRO A 139 -43.81 -19.46 -19.92
CA PRO A 139 -43.08 -19.29 -18.67
C PRO A 139 -41.62 -18.86 -18.87
N ILE A 140 -40.90 -19.43 -19.84
CA ILE A 140 -39.50 -19.07 -20.11
C ILE A 140 -39.38 -17.60 -20.43
N LEU A 141 -40.17 -17.09 -21.35
CA LEU A 141 -40.18 -15.69 -21.76
C LEU A 141 -40.63 -14.77 -20.63
N LYS A 142 -41.64 -15.17 -19.87
CA LYS A 142 -42.15 -14.37 -18.72
C LYS A 142 -41.11 -14.19 -17.63
N HIS A 143 -40.34 -15.24 -17.31
CA HIS A 143 -39.35 -15.19 -16.23
C HIS A 143 -37.99 -14.71 -16.71
N ASN A 144 -37.73 -14.72 -18.02
CA ASN A 144 -36.48 -14.30 -18.62
C ASN A 144 -36.71 -13.28 -19.75
N PRO A 145 -37.14 -12.06 -19.47
CA PRO A 145 -37.48 -11.04 -20.49
C PRO A 145 -36.28 -10.60 -21.35
N GLN A 146 -35.10 -11.11 -21.06
CA GLN A 146 -33.86 -10.82 -21.78
C GLN A 146 -33.52 -11.89 -22.85
N ILE A 147 -34.27 -12.97 -22.89
CA ILE A 147 -34.19 -13.96 -23.97
C ILE A 147 -34.82 -13.33 -25.21
N SER A 148 -34.07 -13.37 -26.32
CA SER A 148 -34.54 -12.78 -27.57
C SER A 148 -35.62 -13.64 -28.19
N TRP A 149 -35.37 -14.94 -28.35
CA TRP A 149 -36.25 -15.89 -28.98
C TRP A 149 -36.17 -17.26 -28.31
N VAL A 150 -37.31 -17.98 -28.30
CA VAL A 150 -37.42 -19.39 -27.99
C VAL A 150 -38.18 -20.03 -29.13
N TYR A 151 -37.66 -21.11 -29.69
CA TYR A 151 -38.26 -21.65 -30.89
C TYR A 151 -37.96 -23.12 -31.11
N TYR A 152 -38.77 -23.73 -31.96
CA TYR A 152 -38.54 -25.03 -32.60
C TYR A 152 -38.45 -24.84 -34.10
N THR A 153 -37.35 -25.29 -34.72
CA THR A 153 -37.18 -25.34 -36.17
C THR A 153 -37.26 -26.77 -36.62
N SER A 154 -38.19 -27.06 -37.52
CA SER A 154 -38.42 -28.40 -38.05
C SER A 154 -37.56 -28.71 -39.29
N ALA A 155 -37.13 -29.95 -39.45
CA ALA A 155 -36.56 -30.46 -40.69
C ALA A 155 -37.63 -30.62 -41.80
N SER A 156 -38.92 -30.46 -41.45
CA SER A 156 -40.07 -30.54 -42.35
C SER A 156 -40.59 -29.17 -42.76
N ASP A 157 -39.66 -28.18 -42.87
CA ASP A 157 -39.90 -26.85 -43.42
C ASP A 157 -40.93 -25.99 -42.64
N PHE A 158 -40.89 -26.02 -41.30
CA PHE A 158 -41.63 -25.07 -40.47
C PHE A 158 -40.86 -24.65 -39.22
N MET A 159 -41.31 -23.55 -38.61
CA MET A 159 -40.76 -23.02 -37.37
C MET A 159 -41.86 -22.52 -36.43
N TYR A 160 -41.81 -22.88 -35.16
CA TYR A 160 -42.59 -22.27 -34.08
C TYR A 160 -41.69 -21.33 -33.29
N LEU A 161 -41.93 -20.02 -33.37
CA LEU A 161 -41.09 -18.95 -32.79
C LEU A 161 -41.88 -18.11 -31.79
N ALA A 162 -41.34 -17.92 -30.62
CA ALA A 162 -41.87 -17.03 -29.58
C ALA A 162 -40.78 -16.05 -29.04
N PRO A 163 -41.14 -14.83 -28.64
CA PRO A 163 -42.47 -14.20 -28.69
C PRO A 163 -42.92 -13.98 -30.13
N LYS A 164 -44.21 -13.62 -30.32
CA LYS A 164 -44.77 -13.36 -31.66
C LYS A 164 -43.94 -12.28 -32.40
N PRO A 165 -43.29 -12.62 -33.53
CA PRO A 165 -42.69 -11.62 -34.39
C PRO A 165 -43.76 -10.85 -35.17
N PRO A 166 -43.50 -9.64 -35.66
CA PRO A 166 -44.35 -8.95 -36.62
C PRO A 166 -44.49 -9.85 -37.89
N LEU A 167 -45.72 -10.24 -38.24
CA LEU A 167 -45.96 -11.15 -39.37
C LEU A 167 -45.61 -10.56 -40.73
N ASP A 168 -45.59 -9.21 -40.83
CA ASP A 168 -45.20 -8.53 -42.06
C ASP A 168 -43.71 -8.68 -42.36
N ASP A 169 -42.90 -8.94 -41.33
CA ASP A 169 -41.44 -8.94 -41.40
C ASP A 169 -40.82 -10.36 -41.23
N PHE A 170 -41.60 -11.37 -40.78
CA PHE A 170 -41.05 -12.68 -40.45
C PHE A 170 -41.88 -13.85 -40.99
N HIS A 171 -41.26 -14.64 -41.85
CA HIS A 171 -41.74 -15.92 -42.33
C HIS A 171 -40.63 -16.95 -42.34
N TYR A 172 -40.98 -18.23 -42.16
CA TYR A 172 -40.00 -19.31 -42.30
C TYR A 172 -39.41 -19.36 -43.71
N GLU A 173 -38.08 -19.45 -43.75
CA GLU A 173 -37.28 -19.60 -44.94
C GLU A 173 -36.24 -20.70 -44.72
N ARG A 174 -35.97 -21.52 -45.76
CA ARG A 174 -34.89 -22.52 -45.68
C ARG A 174 -33.51 -21.96 -45.38
N ALA A 175 -33.31 -20.65 -45.57
CA ALA A 175 -32.09 -19.92 -45.17
C ALA A 175 -31.81 -20.05 -43.66
N PHE A 176 -32.81 -20.26 -42.81
CA PHE A 176 -32.60 -20.50 -41.38
C PHE A 176 -31.83 -21.79 -41.10
N LEU A 177 -31.97 -22.81 -41.96
CA LEU A 177 -31.20 -24.06 -41.86
C LEU A 177 -29.71 -23.87 -42.17
N LEU A 178 -29.29 -22.73 -42.71
CA LEU A 178 -27.87 -22.35 -42.91
C LEU A 178 -27.26 -21.64 -41.72
N LYS A 179 -28.06 -21.26 -40.72
CA LYS A 179 -27.58 -20.57 -39.53
C LYS A 179 -26.81 -21.52 -38.59
N PRO A 180 -25.86 -21.01 -37.78
CA PRO A 180 -25.02 -21.83 -36.89
C PRO A 180 -25.81 -22.73 -35.95
N PHE A 181 -26.91 -22.26 -35.36
CA PHE A 181 -27.74 -23.03 -34.42
C PHE A 181 -28.26 -24.35 -35.02
N TRP A 182 -28.46 -24.40 -36.35
CA TRP A 182 -28.89 -25.56 -37.07
C TRP A 182 -27.71 -26.41 -37.58
N GLN A 183 -26.77 -25.78 -38.29
CA GLN A 183 -25.62 -26.45 -38.90
C GLN A 183 -24.76 -27.19 -37.89
N GLU A 184 -24.48 -26.55 -36.76
CA GLU A 184 -23.68 -27.12 -35.68
C GLU A 184 -24.46 -28.22 -34.90
N ALA A 185 -25.78 -28.24 -34.97
CA ALA A 185 -26.64 -29.28 -34.38
C ALA A 185 -26.71 -30.57 -35.21
N LEU A 186 -26.37 -30.51 -36.50
CA LEU A 186 -26.40 -31.68 -37.40
C LEU A 186 -25.42 -32.76 -36.93
N ALA A 187 -25.74 -34.03 -37.21
CA ALA A 187 -24.95 -35.20 -36.82
C ALA A 187 -23.50 -35.15 -37.33
N GLU A 188 -23.24 -34.44 -38.44
CA GLU A 188 -21.91 -34.24 -39.01
C GLU A 188 -20.99 -33.44 -38.08
N HIS A 189 -21.55 -32.44 -37.40
CA HIS A 189 -20.83 -31.57 -36.45
C HIS A 189 -21.08 -31.97 -35.00
N ASN A 190 -22.22 -32.65 -34.72
CA ASN A 190 -22.63 -33.08 -33.39
C ASN A 190 -23.00 -34.59 -33.38
N PRO A 191 -22.04 -35.50 -33.57
CA PRO A 191 -22.31 -36.94 -33.69
C PRO A 191 -22.89 -37.54 -32.41
N GLN A 192 -22.67 -36.88 -31.26
CA GLN A 192 -23.22 -37.31 -29.97
C GLN A 192 -24.64 -36.79 -29.72
N ARG A 193 -25.19 -35.99 -30.61
CA ARG A 193 -26.53 -35.38 -30.51
C ARG A 193 -26.76 -34.65 -29.20
N ARG A 194 -25.68 -34.04 -28.66
CA ARG A 194 -25.73 -33.26 -27.43
C ARG A 194 -26.32 -31.87 -27.69
N GLN A 195 -26.73 -31.26 -26.63
CA GLN A 195 -26.99 -29.83 -26.65
C GLN A 195 -25.71 -29.05 -26.99
N ILE A 196 -25.84 -28.04 -27.82
CA ILE A 196 -24.76 -27.19 -28.30
C ILE A 196 -25.02 -25.72 -27.99
N ILE A 197 -23.96 -24.93 -27.97
CA ILE A 197 -24.00 -23.49 -28.06
C ILE A 197 -23.44 -23.10 -29.41
N SER A 198 -24.23 -22.38 -30.21
CA SER A 198 -23.80 -21.96 -31.54
C SER A 198 -22.65 -20.95 -31.45
N SER A 199 -21.85 -20.89 -32.51
CA SER A 199 -20.98 -19.73 -32.75
C SER A 199 -21.82 -18.45 -32.85
N LEU A 200 -21.14 -17.29 -32.66
CA LEU A 200 -21.76 -15.97 -32.71
C LEU A 200 -22.29 -15.67 -34.14
N TYR A 201 -23.53 -15.20 -34.27
CA TYR A 201 -24.11 -14.80 -35.54
C TYR A 201 -25.13 -13.67 -35.39
N GLU A 202 -25.50 -13.05 -36.53
CA GLU A 202 -26.51 -12.00 -36.57
C GLU A 202 -27.92 -12.59 -36.55
N ASP A 203 -28.78 -12.00 -35.70
CA ASP A 203 -30.20 -12.34 -35.63
C ASP A 203 -30.91 -12.04 -36.96
N ALA A 204 -31.70 -13.00 -37.43
CA ALA A 204 -32.55 -12.80 -38.59
C ALA A 204 -33.70 -11.80 -38.32
N GLY A 205 -34.12 -11.64 -37.08
CA GLY A 205 -35.14 -10.68 -36.62
C GLY A 205 -34.59 -9.27 -36.29
N GLY A 206 -33.32 -8.98 -36.56
CA GLY A 206 -32.71 -7.67 -36.39
C GLY A 206 -32.47 -7.26 -34.92
N LYS A 207 -32.37 -8.20 -33.98
CA LYS A 207 -32.17 -7.98 -32.55
C LYS A 207 -30.69 -8.01 -32.13
N ASP A 208 -29.73 -7.80 -33.01
CA ASP A 208 -28.31 -7.83 -32.71
C ASP A 208 -27.60 -9.19 -32.88
N LEU A 209 -26.34 -9.23 -32.50
CA LEU A 209 -25.55 -10.45 -32.43
C LEU A 209 -26.01 -11.34 -31.27
N MET A 210 -26.00 -12.66 -31.49
CA MET A 210 -26.46 -13.65 -30.51
C MET A 210 -25.68 -14.95 -30.60
N ILE A 211 -25.74 -15.71 -29.53
CA ILE A 211 -25.47 -17.15 -29.51
C ILE A 211 -26.76 -17.89 -29.20
N THR A 212 -26.87 -19.10 -29.66
CA THR A 212 -28.07 -19.95 -29.47
C THR A 212 -27.71 -21.21 -28.70
N LEU A 213 -28.46 -21.47 -27.66
CA LEU A 213 -28.45 -22.74 -26.98
C LEU A 213 -29.46 -23.66 -27.66
N SER A 214 -28.97 -24.72 -28.26
CA SER A 214 -29.77 -25.60 -29.14
C SER A 214 -29.66 -27.06 -28.75
N ALA A 215 -30.76 -27.80 -28.86
CA ALA A 215 -30.78 -29.25 -28.71
C ALA A 215 -31.45 -29.91 -29.92
N PRO A 216 -30.75 -30.77 -30.66
CA PRO A 216 -31.34 -31.51 -31.77
C PRO A 216 -32.32 -32.56 -31.24
N VAL A 217 -33.40 -32.68 -31.95
CA VAL A 217 -34.51 -33.63 -31.67
C VAL A 217 -34.48 -34.73 -32.68
N TYR A 218 -34.30 -35.97 -32.22
CA TYR A 218 -34.22 -37.15 -33.07
C TYR A 218 -35.28 -38.15 -32.66
N GLU A 219 -36.00 -38.66 -33.65
CA GLU A 219 -36.76 -39.88 -33.53
C GLU A 219 -35.92 -41.01 -34.13
N GLN A 220 -35.42 -41.92 -33.29
CA GLN A 220 -34.45 -42.96 -33.68
C GLN A 220 -33.22 -42.34 -34.37
N ASN A 221 -33.10 -42.46 -35.69
CA ASN A 221 -32.02 -41.89 -36.50
C ASN A 221 -32.48 -40.73 -37.40
N ARG A 222 -33.76 -40.37 -37.38
CA ARG A 222 -34.31 -39.26 -38.15
C ARG A 222 -34.30 -38.02 -37.29
N MET A 223 -33.69 -36.97 -37.78
CA MET A 223 -33.78 -35.65 -37.16
C MET A 223 -35.16 -35.06 -37.45
N LEU A 224 -35.92 -34.74 -36.43
CA LEU A 224 -37.16 -33.99 -36.51
C LEU A 224 -36.91 -32.50 -36.63
N GLY A 225 -35.99 -31.97 -35.82
CA GLY A 225 -35.68 -30.57 -35.80
C GLY A 225 -34.75 -30.19 -34.67
N VAL A 226 -34.74 -28.90 -34.32
CA VAL A 226 -33.93 -28.34 -33.26
C VAL A 226 -34.81 -27.44 -32.37
N VAL A 227 -34.77 -27.64 -31.05
CA VAL A 227 -35.28 -26.68 -30.08
C VAL A 227 -34.18 -25.73 -29.70
N SER A 228 -34.50 -24.44 -29.63
CA SER A 228 -33.49 -23.40 -29.52
C SER A 228 -33.94 -22.25 -28.61
N LEU A 229 -32.95 -21.59 -28.00
CA LEU A 229 -33.10 -20.41 -27.15
C LEU A 229 -31.98 -19.42 -27.45
N ASP A 230 -32.33 -18.23 -27.87
CA ASP A 230 -31.39 -17.19 -28.29
C ASP A 230 -31.01 -16.24 -27.17
N LEU A 231 -29.71 -16.08 -26.99
CA LEU A 231 -29.08 -15.23 -26.00
C LEU A 231 -28.39 -14.05 -26.69
N GLY A 232 -28.97 -12.86 -26.53
CA GLY A 232 -28.35 -11.65 -27.04
C GLY A 232 -27.06 -11.28 -26.28
N ILE A 233 -26.11 -10.66 -26.99
CA ILE A 233 -24.84 -10.21 -26.43
C ILE A 233 -25.01 -9.28 -25.23
N ALA A 234 -26.05 -8.43 -25.23
CA ALA A 234 -26.29 -7.47 -24.15
C ALA A 234 -26.49 -8.17 -22.78
N LEU A 235 -27.21 -9.31 -22.78
CA LEU A 235 -27.39 -10.15 -21.59
C LEU A 235 -26.07 -10.74 -21.12
N LEU A 236 -25.35 -11.40 -22.03
CA LEU A 236 -24.07 -12.04 -21.72
C LEU A 236 -23.04 -11.03 -21.23
N ARG A 237 -22.99 -9.84 -21.84
CA ARG A 237 -22.14 -8.73 -21.39
C ARG A 237 -22.49 -8.29 -19.96
N ARG A 238 -23.76 -8.23 -19.60
CA ARG A 238 -24.21 -7.88 -18.24
C ARG A 238 -23.76 -8.93 -17.22
N LEU A 239 -23.90 -10.22 -17.54
CA LEU A 239 -23.48 -11.32 -16.67
C LEU A 239 -21.97 -11.30 -16.43
N THR A 240 -21.17 -11.11 -17.49
CA THR A 240 -19.71 -11.12 -17.44
C THR A 240 -19.09 -9.84 -16.88
N SER A 241 -19.85 -8.72 -16.81
CA SER A 241 -19.38 -7.45 -16.28
C SER A 241 -19.89 -7.12 -14.87
N SER A 242 -20.60 -8.02 -14.21
CA SER A 242 -21.12 -7.81 -12.86
C SER A 242 -20.00 -7.57 -11.84
N GLY A 243 -20.16 -6.56 -10.96
CA GLY A 243 -19.15 -6.16 -9.98
C GLY A 243 -17.98 -5.36 -10.57
N ALA A 244 -17.35 -4.55 -9.71
CA ALA A 244 -16.16 -3.78 -10.09
C ALA A 244 -14.92 -4.67 -10.06
N THR A 245 -14.08 -4.60 -11.09
CA THR A 245 -12.78 -5.28 -11.13
C THR A 245 -11.79 -4.51 -11.99
N HIS A 246 -10.51 -4.82 -11.83
CA HIS A 246 -9.44 -4.33 -12.68
C HIS A 246 -9.07 -5.40 -13.71
N GLY A 247 -8.72 -4.98 -14.92
CA GLY A 247 -8.48 -5.88 -16.04
C GLY A 247 -9.73 -6.07 -16.88
N GLU A 248 -9.71 -7.01 -17.81
CA GLU A 248 -10.77 -7.26 -18.77
C GLU A 248 -11.29 -8.71 -18.67
N THR A 249 -12.62 -8.85 -18.72
CA THR A 249 -13.29 -10.16 -18.72
C THR A 249 -13.88 -10.42 -20.10
N LEU A 250 -13.64 -11.61 -20.62
CA LEU A 250 -14.07 -12.08 -21.93
C LEU A 250 -14.88 -13.35 -21.77
N LEU A 251 -15.88 -13.55 -22.63
CA LEU A 251 -16.52 -14.82 -22.86
C LEU A 251 -16.08 -15.31 -24.25
N VAL A 252 -15.55 -16.52 -24.32
CA VAL A 252 -15.08 -17.11 -25.57
C VAL A 252 -15.68 -18.51 -25.74
N ASP A 253 -15.74 -18.99 -26.98
CA ASP A 253 -16.15 -20.37 -27.32
C ASP A 253 -15.02 -21.38 -27.01
N GLU A 254 -15.26 -22.66 -27.29
CA GLU A 254 -14.32 -23.76 -27.10
C GLU A 254 -13.05 -23.63 -27.97
N HIS A 255 -13.08 -22.80 -29.00
CA HIS A 255 -11.96 -22.53 -29.90
C HIS A 255 -11.22 -21.22 -29.52
N GLY A 256 -11.70 -20.52 -28.50
CA GLY A 256 -11.12 -19.24 -28.05
C GLY A 256 -11.59 -18.02 -28.85
N LYS A 257 -12.58 -18.12 -29.72
CA LYS A 257 -13.20 -16.99 -30.41
C LYS A 257 -14.03 -16.16 -29.42
N ILE A 258 -13.98 -14.85 -29.56
CA ILE A 258 -14.72 -13.95 -28.67
C ILE A 258 -16.22 -14.07 -28.95
N VAL A 259 -16.97 -14.36 -27.89
CA VAL A 259 -18.44 -14.27 -27.85
C VAL A 259 -18.85 -12.91 -27.26
N VAL A 260 -18.20 -12.50 -26.19
CA VAL A 260 -18.47 -11.22 -25.50
C VAL A 260 -17.20 -10.59 -24.99
N ARG A 261 -17.11 -9.27 -25.21
CA ARG A 261 -16.08 -8.38 -24.67
C ARG A 261 -16.70 -7.03 -24.29
N GLN A 262 -16.09 -6.29 -23.38
CA GLN A 262 -16.42 -4.90 -23.14
C GLN A 262 -15.90 -4.02 -24.30
N GLY A 263 -16.79 -3.22 -24.90
CA GLY A 263 -16.45 -2.39 -26.05
C GLY A 263 -16.62 -3.10 -27.41
N ASN A 264 -16.07 -2.47 -28.46
CA ASN A 264 -16.06 -3.03 -29.79
C ASN A 264 -14.92 -4.04 -29.91
N PHE A 265 -15.15 -5.15 -30.58
CA PHE A 265 -14.16 -6.20 -30.83
C PHE A 265 -14.27 -6.71 -32.26
N ASP A 266 -13.18 -7.30 -32.76
CA ASP A 266 -13.17 -7.98 -34.05
C ASP A 266 -13.69 -9.43 -33.84
N LEU A 267 -14.66 -9.85 -34.66
CA LEU A 267 -15.23 -11.20 -34.65
C LEU A 267 -14.21 -12.31 -35.00
N HIS A 268 -13.05 -11.91 -35.55
CA HIS A 268 -11.97 -12.83 -35.95
C HIS A 268 -10.88 -12.95 -34.85
N GLU A 269 -10.98 -12.15 -33.78
CA GLU A 269 -10.02 -12.21 -32.68
C GLU A 269 -10.18 -13.50 -31.89
N GLN A 270 -9.06 -14.20 -31.65
CA GLN A 270 -9.04 -15.50 -30.98
C GLN A 270 -8.00 -15.49 -29.87
N TYR A 271 -8.35 -16.04 -28.73
CA TYR A 271 -7.48 -16.20 -27.57
C TYR A 271 -7.12 -17.66 -27.34
N ALA A 272 -5.87 -17.92 -26.97
CA ALA A 272 -5.46 -19.24 -26.53
C ALA A 272 -6.13 -19.58 -25.19
N LEU A 273 -6.82 -20.70 -25.13
CA LEU A 273 -7.44 -21.17 -23.89
C LEU A 273 -6.35 -21.62 -22.91
N PRO A 274 -6.46 -21.27 -21.61
CA PRO A 274 -5.47 -21.67 -20.63
C PRO A 274 -5.45 -23.21 -20.47
N PRO A 275 -4.27 -23.81 -20.31
CA PRO A 275 -4.11 -25.27 -20.22
C PRO A 275 -4.69 -25.85 -18.92
N SER A 276 -4.97 -25.04 -17.93
CA SER A 276 -5.62 -25.44 -16.68
C SER A 276 -6.67 -24.44 -16.24
N ALA A 277 -7.74 -24.95 -15.60
CA ALA A 277 -8.80 -24.12 -15.03
C ALA A 277 -8.38 -23.39 -13.73
N GLN A 278 -7.11 -23.49 -13.33
CA GLN A 278 -6.60 -22.79 -12.13
C GLN A 278 -6.05 -21.41 -12.49
N PRO A 279 -6.28 -20.40 -11.63
CA PRO A 279 -5.74 -19.07 -11.84
C PRO A 279 -4.21 -19.12 -11.85
N SER A 280 -3.59 -18.66 -12.92
CA SER A 280 -2.14 -18.47 -12.98
C SER A 280 -1.81 -17.00 -12.81
N TRP A 281 -1.17 -16.68 -11.68
CA TRP A 281 -0.58 -15.37 -11.44
C TRP A 281 0.88 -15.28 -11.89
N ASP A 282 1.36 -16.34 -12.53
CA ASP A 282 2.69 -16.35 -13.14
C ASP A 282 2.56 -15.89 -14.60
N SER A 283 3.30 -14.86 -14.96
CA SER A 283 3.25 -14.30 -16.30
C SER A 283 4.61 -14.38 -16.97
N SER A 284 4.76 -15.36 -17.84
CA SER A 284 5.91 -15.37 -18.78
C SER A 284 5.78 -14.32 -19.88
N THR A 285 4.57 -13.75 -20.08
CA THR A 285 4.22 -12.81 -21.16
C THR A 285 3.91 -11.40 -20.67
N GLY A 286 4.03 -11.12 -19.36
CA GLY A 286 3.64 -9.84 -18.77
C GLY A 286 2.12 -9.64 -18.61
N VAL A 287 1.33 -10.70 -18.82
CA VAL A 287 -0.13 -10.70 -18.66
C VAL A 287 -0.55 -11.90 -17.80
N HIS A 288 -1.33 -11.63 -16.78
CA HIS A 288 -1.92 -12.68 -15.94
C HIS A 288 -3.28 -13.08 -16.46
N TRP A 289 -3.54 -14.40 -16.53
CA TRP A 289 -4.77 -14.97 -17.02
C TRP A 289 -5.49 -15.79 -15.96
N LEU A 290 -6.80 -15.59 -15.87
CA LEU A 290 -7.73 -16.47 -15.16
C LEU A 290 -8.69 -17.05 -16.20
N GLY A 291 -8.94 -18.35 -16.16
CA GLY A 291 -9.84 -19.01 -17.10
C GLY A 291 -10.61 -20.13 -16.43
N LYS A 292 -11.91 -20.23 -16.71
CA LYS A 292 -12.75 -21.35 -16.28
C LYS A 292 -13.72 -21.77 -17.37
N PRO A 293 -13.85 -23.09 -17.62
CA PRO A 293 -14.83 -23.60 -18.55
C PRO A 293 -16.26 -23.55 -18.00
N MET A 294 -17.22 -23.41 -18.88
CA MET A 294 -18.66 -23.44 -18.61
C MET A 294 -19.36 -24.39 -19.55
N LEU A 295 -20.51 -24.93 -19.16
CA LEU A 295 -21.33 -25.88 -19.94
C LEU A 295 -20.51 -27.02 -20.58
N GLY A 296 -19.70 -27.68 -19.77
CA GLY A 296 -18.88 -28.81 -20.25
C GLY A 296 -17.70 -28.40 -21.15
N GLY A 297 -17.32 -27.13 -21.18
CA GLY A 297 -16.21 -26.63 -21.98
C GLY A 297 -16.60 -25.95 -23.28
N GLN A 298 -17.87 -25.87 -23.61
CA GLN A 298 -18.37 -25.19 -24.82
C GLN A 298 -18.17 -23.67 -24.78
N LEU A 299 -18.14 -23.09 -23.56
CA LEU A 299 -17.79 -21.70 -23.32
C LEU A 299 -16.70 -21.61 -22.26
N TRP A 300 -15.91 -20.54 -22.33
CA TRP A 300 -14.91 -20.20 -21.33
C TRP A 300 -15.06 -18.75 -20.91
N LEU A 301 -15.07 -18.55 -19.58
CA LEU A 301 -14.88 -17.22 -19.04
C LEU A 301 -13.38 -16.99 -18.84
N LEU A 302 -12.87 -15.95 -19.46
CA LEU A 302 -11.47 -15.52 -19.34
C LEU A 302 -11.41 -14.14 -18.68
N HIS A 303 -10.39 -13.93 -17.88
CA HIS A 303 -10.08 -12.60 -17.36
C HIS A 303 -8.58 -12.38 -17.45
N HIS A 304 -8.17 -11.21 -17.90
CA HIS A 304 -6.76 -10.85 -17.96
C HIS A 304 -6.47 -9.47 -17.41
N ILE A 305 -5.27 -9.32 -16.87
CA ILE A 305 -4.70 -8.05 -16.41
C ILE A 305 -3.21 -8.02 -16.70
N SER A 306 -2.69 -6.89 -17.19
CA SER A 306 -1.26 -6.75 -17.40
C SER A 306 -0.52 -6.64 -16.05
N GLU A 307 0.68 -7.19 -15.99
CA GLU A 307 1.55 -7.12 -14.82
C GLU A 307 1.83 -5.66 -14.42
N SER A 308 2.09 -4.81 -15.40
CA SER A 308 2.33 -3.38 -15.18
C SER A 308 1.12 -2.67 -14.56
N GLN A 309 -0.09 -2.98 -15.02
CA GLN A 309 -1.33 -2.43 -14.46
C GLN A 309 -1.55 -2.89 -13.01
N LEU A 310 -1.31 -4.16 -12.73
CA LEU A 310 -1.45 -4.73 -11.38
C LEU A 310 -0.47 -4.08 -10.40
N HIS A 311 0.79 -3.93 -10.79
CA HIS A 311 1.81 -3.25 -9.99
C HIS A 311 1.50 -1.77 -9.80
N TRP A 312 1.06 -1.08 -10.84
CA TRP A 312 0.67 0.34 -10.74
C TRP A 312 -0.48 0.55 -9.74
N LEU A 313 -1.50 -0.30 -9.79
CA LEU A 313 -2.61 -0.26 -8.84
C LEU A 313 -2.14 -0.51 -7.39
N ALA A 314 -1.24 -1.48 -7.18
CA ALA A 314 -0.68 -1.77 -5.87
C ALA A 314 0.14 -0.58 -5.33
N ILE A 315 0.92 0.11 -6.18
CA ILE A 315 1.64 1.33 -5.83
C ILE A 315 0.65 2.45 -5.47
N GLN A 316 -0.38 2.66 -6.30
CA GLN A 316 -1.39 3.68 -6.06
C GLN A 316 -2.13 3.46 -4.72
N GLN A 317 -2.52 2.23 -4.41
CA GLN A 317 -3.13 1.87 -3.11
C GLN A 317 -2.17 2.03 -1.94
N SER A 318 -0.86 1.98 -2.19
CA SER A 318 0.18 2.18 -1.17
C SER A 318 0.59 3.64 -0.98
N SER A 319 0.10 4.56 -1.80
CA SER A 319 0.52 5.97 -1.86
C SER A 319 0.37 6.70 -0.53
N SER A 320 -0.75 6.49 0.18
CA SER A 320 -0.99 7.07 1.51
C SER A 320 0.05 6.61 2.54
N THR A 321 0.46 5.35 2.49
CA THR A 321 1.50 4.80 3.36
C THR A 321 2.85 5.45 3.07
N TRP A 322 3.23 5.60 1.79
CA TRP A 322 4.46 6.28 1.40
C TRP A 322 4.47 7.75 1.81
N MET A 323 3.34 8.44 1.69
CA MET A 323 3.18 9.81 2.18
C MET A 323 3.39 9.92 3.68
N LEU A 324 2.78 9.02 4.47
CA LEU A 324 2.95 9.00 5.93
C LEU A 324 4.41 8.69 6.34
N ILE A 325 5.07 7.76 5.65
CA ILE A 325 6.49 7.45 5.86
C ILE A 325 7.34 8.70 5.56
N GLY A 326 7.10 9.37 4.44
CA GLY A 326 7.81 10.59 4.06
C GLY A 326 7.65 11.69 5.10
N LEU A 327 6.43 11.92 5.60
CA LEU A 327 6.14 12.88 6.66
C LEU A 327 6.86 12.50 7.98
N ALA A 328 6.83 11.24 8.37
CA ALA A 328 7.51 10.76 9.57
C ALA A 328 9.03 10.97 9.50
N LEU A 329 9.64 10.67 8.35
CA LEU A 329 11.07 10.91 8.13
C LEU A 329 11.41 12.40 8.13
N LEU A 330 10.56 13.26 7.57
CA LEU A 330 10.71 14.72 7.62
C LEU A 330 10.66 15.23 9.06
N LEU A 331 9.66 14.83 9.83
CA LEU A 331 9.51 15.21 11.24
C LEU A 331 10.69 14.71 12.09
N TYR A 332 11.15 13.49 11.86
CA TYR A 332 12.34 12.94 12.50
C TYR A 332 13.59 13.79 12.20
N GLY A 333 13.81 14.15 10.93
CA GLY A 333 14.92 15.02 10.53
C GLY A 333 14.84 16.41 11.16
N LEU A 334 13.65 16.99 11.24
CA LEU A 334 13.42 18.30 11.88
C LEU A 334 13.68 18.24 13.40
N ALA A 335 13.16 17.24 14.08
CA ALA A 335 13.40 17.02 15.51
C ALA A 335 14.90 16.83 15.81
N TRP A 336 15.60 16.09 14.97
CA TRP A 336 17.04 15.91 15.04
C TRP A 336 17.79 17.24 14.93
N ARG A 337 17.44 18.06 13.92
CA ARG A 337 18.05 19.39 13.74
C ARG A 337 17.79 20.29 14.95
N LEU A 338 16.57 20.32 15.45
CA LEU A 338 16.18 21.10 16.62
C LEU A 338 16.96 20.67 17.88
N PHE A 339 17.09 19.38 18.12
CA PHE A 339 17.86 18.84 19.24
C PHE A 339 19.32 19.30 19.23
N PHE A 340 20.00 19.28 18.08
CA PHE A 340 21.37 19.79 17.98
C PHE A 340 21.47 21.30 18.10
N ALA A 341 20.49 22.03 17.57
CA ALA A 341 20.44 23.48 17.72
C ALA A 341 20.32 23.88 19.23
N LEU A 342 19.39 23.23 19.94
CA LEU A 342 19.21 23.44 21.38
C LEU A 342 20.49 23.11 22.18
N ARG A 343 21.13 21.97 21.90
CA ARG A 343 22.41 21.60 22.54
C ARG A 343 23.51 22.60 22.26
N ARG A 344 23.57 23.16 21.04
CA ARG A 344 24.54 24.21 20.70
C ARG A 344 24.27 25.48 21.49
N MET A 345 23.01 25.89 21.59
CA MET A 345 22.63 27.08 22.41
C MET A 345 22.99 26.87 23.89
N THR A 346 22.71 25.71 24.46
CA THR A 346 23.05 25.41 25.86
C THR A 346 24.54 25.52 26.12
N ARG A 347 25.40 25.03 25.20
CA ARG A 347 26.86 25.16 25.33
C ARG A 347 27.33 26.63 25.29
N LEU A 348 26.76 27.44 24.40
CA LEU A 348 27.08 28.86 24.29
C LEU A 348 26.67 29.63 25.55
N MET A 349 25.66 29.18 26.26
CA MET A 349 25.17 29.78 27.51
C MET A 349 25.96 29.35 28.75
N GLN A 350 26.91 28.42 28.69
CA GLN A 350 27.68 27.88 29.81
C GLN A 350 29.13 28.39 29.86
N THR A 351 29.59 29.13 28.87
CA THR A 351 30.96 29.66 28.80
C THR A 351 30.97 31.17 28.78
N ASP A 352 32.02 31.75 29.38
CA ASP A 352 32.30 33.18 29.25
C ASP A 352 32.76 33.51 27.82
N PRO A 353 32.16 34.49 27.14
CA PRO A 353 32.48 34.79 25.74
C PRO A 353 33.91 35.34 25.56
N LEU A 354 34.47 36.04 26.56
CA LEU A 354 35.78 36.64 26.51
C LEU A 354 36.91 35.63 26.76
N THR A 355 36.81 34.88 27.84
CA THR A 355 37.89 34.01 28.34
C THR A 355 37.76 32.57 27.89
N LYS A 356 36.58 32.17 27.37
CA LYS A 356 36.22 30.78 26.98
C LYS A 356 36.27 29.78 28.14
N THR A 357 36.48 30.22 29.38
CA THR A 357 36.26 29.42 30.59
C THR A 357 34.76 29.25 30.85
N LEU A 358 34.39 28.47 31.85
CA LEU A 358 33.00 28.44 32.29
C LEU A 358 32.56 29.81 32.79
N ASN A 359 31.30 30.15 32.59
CA ASN A 359 30.67 31.22 33.35
C ASN A 359 30.05 30.65 34.64
N ARG A 360 29.51 31.49 35.50
CA ARG A 360 28.89 31.11 36.78
C ARG A 360 27.89 29.99 36.65
N ARG A 361 26.99 30.09 35.65
CA ARG A 361 25.97 29.06 35.38
C ARG A 361 26.60 27.73 34.95
N GLY A 362 27.52 27.75 34.00
CA GLY A 362 28.24 26.58 33.54
C GLY A 362 29.06 25.89 34.62
N PHE A 363 29.59 26.69 35.60
CA PHE A 363 30.30 26.16 36.75
C PHE A 363 29.37 25.34 37.66
N TYR A 364 28.22 25.89 38.10
CA TYR A 364 27.29 25.15 38.95
C TYR A 364 26.73 23.89 38.26
N ASP A 365 26.40 24.00 36.98
CA ASP A 365 25.87 22.84 36.20
C ASP A 365 26.88 21.67 36.16
N LYS A 366 28.20 21.96 36.12
CA LYS A 366 29.25 20.92 36.05
C LYS A 366 29.77 20.52 37.42
N ALA A 367 29.79 21.43 38.39
CA ALA A 367 30.31 21.16 39.72
C ALA A 367 29.56 20.01 40.43
N ALA A 368 28.25 19.91 40.24
CA ALA A 368 27.48 18.79 40.79
C ALA A 368 27.99 17.40 40.30
N GLY A 369 28.43 17.32 39.05
CA GLY A 369 29.03 16.07 38.49
C GLY A 369 30.40 15.75 39.11
N ILE A 370 31.25 16.80 39.33
CA ILE A 370 32.57 16.64 39.98
C ILE A 370 32.42 16.27 41.47
N GLN A 371 31.46 16.87 42.18
CA GLN A 371 31.13 16.48 43.55
C GLN A 371 30.68 15.02 43.65
N ALA A 372 29.81 14.58 42.76
CA ALA A 372 29.37 13.17 42.72
C ALA A 372 30.52 12.20 42.38
N LEU A 373 31.46 12.61 41.51
CA LEU A 373 32.65 11.84 41.18
C LEU A 373 33.58 11.73 42.38
N GLY A 374 33.88 12.86 43.04
CA GLY A 374 34.68 12.91 44.28
C GLY A 374 34.13 12.02 45.39
N ALA A 375 32.81 12.08 45.60
CA ALA A 375 32.14 11.23 46.61
C ALA A 375 32.25 9.71 46.28
N ARG A 376 32.21 9.31 45.02
CA ARG A 376 32.37 7.91 44.60
C ARG A 376 33.80 7.42 44.74
N GLN A 377 34.78 8.27 44.49
CA GLN A 377 36.21 7.91 44.53
C GLN A 377 36.83 8.14 45.90
N GLN A 378 36.06 8.58 46.91
CA GLN A 378 36.55 9.01 48.21
C GLN A 378 37.61 10.13 48.09
N GLY A 379 37.57 10.87 46.96
CA GLY A 379 38.49 11.95 46.68
C GLY A 379 38.07 13.24 47.40
N HIS A 380 39.03 14.10 47.65
CA HIS A 380 38.82 15.43 48.24
C HIS A 380 38.63 16.46 47.15
N LEU A 381 37.86 17.49 47.45
CA LEU A 381 37.66 18.62 46.55
C LEU A 381 38.29 19.88 47.19
N ALA A 382 38.96 20.65 46.37
CA ALA A 382 39.46 21.98 46.77
C ALA A 382 38.85 23.06 45.87
N LEU A 383 38.58 24.20 46.43
CA LEU A 383 38.09 25.39 45.75
C LEU A 383 39.09 26.51 45.88
N LEU A 384 39.49 27.09 44.76
CA LEU A 384 40.41 28.21 44.68
C LEU A 384 39.69 29.38 44.02
N LEU A 385 39.57 30.51 44.77
CA LEU A 385 39.12 31.78 44.21
C LEU A 385 40.35 32.65 43.97
N MET A 386 40.52 33.08 42.71
CA MET A 386 41.68 33.95 42.32
C MET A 386 41.19 35.26 41.75
N ASP A 387 41.97 36.28 41.91
CA ASP A 387 41.73 37.64 41.41
C ASP A 387 43.03 38.21 40.81
N ILE A 388 42.88 38.99 39.74
CA ILE A 388 44.01 39.64 39.07
C ILE A 388 44.38 40.88 39.83
N ASP A 389 45.56 40.87 40.39
CA ASP A 389 46.06 41.98 41.20
C ASP A 389 46.16 43.28 40.39
N HIS A 390 45.64 44.36 40.97
CA HIS A 390 45.65 45.72 40.38
C HIS A 390 45.00 45.81 38.99
N PHE A 391 44.02 44.91 38.64
CA PHE A 391 43.39 44.89 37.34
C PHE A 391 42.74 46.24 36.98
N LYS A 392 42.10 46.90 37.91
CA LYS A 392 41.54 48.23 37.68
C LYS A 392 42.62 49.22 37.21
N ALA A 393 43.83 49.25 37.83
CA ALA A 393 44.92 50.10 37.39
C ALA A 393 45.38 49.75 35.95
N VAL A 394 45.31 48.46 35.54
CA VAL A 394 45.60 48.08 34.17
C VAL A 394 44.57 48.69 33.22
N ASN A 395 43.27 48.62 33.56
CA ASN A 395 42.22 49.23 32.74
C ASN A 395 42.33 50.74 32.66
N ASP A 396 42.57 51.41 33.83
CA ASP A 396 42.66 52.87 33.92
C ASP A 396 43.85 53.40 33.14
N THR A 397 44.96 52.65 33.11
CA THR A 397 46.21 53.12 32.46
C THR A 397 46.28 52.78 30.99
N TYR A 398 45.75 51.63 30.59
CA TYR A 398 45.94 51.01 29.21
C TYR A 398 44.67 50.80 28.44
N GLY A 399 43.52 51.07 29.03
CA GLY A 399 42.20 50.90 28.44
C GLY A 399 41.67 49.48 28.55
N HIS A 400 40.36 49.36 28.44
CA HIS A 400 39.62 48.07 28.55
C HIS A 400 40.05 47.00 27.53
N ALA A 401 40.52 47.43 26.35
CA ALA A 401 40.96 46.44 25.32
C ALA A 401 42.20 45.66 25.76
N VAL A 402 43.12 46.33 26.50
CA VAL A 402 44.31 45.71 27.12
C VAL A 402 43.90 44.85 28.32
N GLY A 403 42.97 45.32 29.15
CA GLY A 403 42.41 44.54 30.25
C GLY A 403 41.76 43.26 29.76
N ASP A 404 40.99 43.28 28.63
CA ASP A 404 40.41 42.13 28.00
C ASP A 404 41.47 41.13 27.51
N GLN A 405 42.62 41.61 27.02
CA GLN A 405 43.73 40.72 26.63
C GLN A 405 44.34 40.05 27.86
N VAL A 406 44.53 40.82 28.97
CA VAL A 406 45.01 40.28 30.25
C VAL A 406 44.07 39.17 30.76
N LEU A 407 42.74 39.37 30.72
CA LEU A 407 41.77 38.37 31.13
C LEU A 407 41.87 37.10 30.29
N ARG A 408 41.99 37.23 28.95
CA ARG A 408 42.15 36.07 28.06
C ARG A 408 43.44 35.30 28.35
N GLN A 409 44.53 36.01 28.59
CA GLN A 409 45.83 35.40 28.87
C GLN A 409 45.85 34.75 30.26
N ALA A 410 45.30 35.38 31.31
CA ALA A 410 45.15 34.79 32.62
C ALA A 410 44.35 33.49 32.59
N ALA A 411 43.20 33.52 31.91
CA ALA A 411 42.40 32.31 31.68
C ALA A 411 43.17 31.21 30.94
N HIS A 412 43.95 31.58 29.92
CA HIS A 412 44.79 30.63 29.16
C HIS A 412 45.82 29.94 30.04
N TYR A 413 46.53 30.71 30.89
CA TYR A 413 47.55 30.15 31.79
C TYR A 413 46.92 29.28 32.88
N MET A 414 45.74 29.64 33.40
CA MET A 414 45.01 28.80 34.34
C MET A 414 44.59 27.49 33.70
N LEU A 415 44.00 27.53 32.47
CA LEU A 415 43.61 26.33 31.73
C LEU A 415 44.79 25.42 31.41
N LYS A 416 45.97 26.01 31.11
CA LYS A 416 47.20 25.25 30.85
C LYS A 416 47.76 24.56 32.09
N SER A 417 47.51 25.15 33.27
CA SER A 417 47.97 24.65 34.58
C SER A 417 46.98 23.65 35.20
N ALA A 418 45.76 23.59 34.69
CA ALA A 418 44.68 22.75 35.21
C ALA A 418 44.77 21.31 34.74
N ARG A 419 44.21 20.40 35.52
CA ARG A 419 44.03 18.96 35.16
C ARG A 419 42.74 18.78 34.35
N PRO A 420 42.55 17.61 33.70
CA PRO A 420 41.37 17.35 32.88
C PRO A 420 40.02 17.48 33.60
N PHE A 421 39.97 17.25 34.90
CA PHE A 421 38.76 17.32 35.72
C PHE A 421 38.59 18.62 36.50
N ASP A 422 39.57 19.52 36.47
CA ASP A 422 39.46 20.83 37.10
C ASP A 422 38.48 21.72 36.33
N LEU A 423 37.58 22.39 37.05
CA LEU A 423 36.66 23.36 36.48
C LEU A 423 37.19 24.75 36.67
N ILE A 424 37.40 25.50 35.61
CA ILE A 424 37.78 26.90 35.64
C ILE A 424 36.61 27.75 35.18
N CYS A 425 36.24 28.71 35.98
CA CYS A 425 35.13 29.62 35.77
C CYS A 425 35.59 31.06 35.90
N ARG A 426 35.15 31.92 35.00
CA ARG A 426 35.20 33.37 35.25
C ARG A 426 34.05 33.73 36.17
N TRP A 427 34.38 34.02 37.43
CA TRP A 427 33.40 34.21 38.50
C TRP A 427 32.82 35.63 38.53
N GLY A 428 33.66 36.62 38.31
CA GLY A 428 33.31 38.04 38.25
C GLY A 428 34.11 38.77 37.17
N GLY A 429 34.24 40.09 37.28
CA GLY A 429 34.98 40.91 36.31
C GLY A 429 36.40 40.43 36.07
N GLU A 430 37.19 40.33 37.14
CA GLU A 430 38.59 39.92 37.15
C GLU A 430 38.86 38.69 38.01
N GLU A 431 37.76 38.07 38.52
CA GLU A 431 37.82 36.93 39.42
C GLU A 431 37.61 35.59 38.65
N PHE A 432 38.40 34.61 39.05
CA PHE A 432 38.35 33.25 38.55
C PHE A 432 38.13 32.25 39.69
N LEU A 433 37.22 31.30 39.49
CA LEU A 433 36.96 30.23 40.44
C LEU A 433 37.41 28.91 39.83
N VAL A 434 38.19 28.15 40.60
CA VAL A 434 38.68 26.82 40.17
C VAL A 434 38.22 25.77 41.18
N LEU A 435 37.54 24.75 40.70
CA LEU A 435 37.18 23.55 41.47
C LEU A 435 38.08 22.42 41.04
N MET A 436 38.84 21.86 41.99
CA MET A 436 39.83 20.80 41.76
C MET A 436 39.36 19.50 42.43
N LEU A 437 39.42 18.38 41.68
CA LEU A 437 39.32 17.06 42.25
C LEU A 437 40.72 16.56 42.56
N LEU A 438 40.99 16.32 43.84
CA LEU A 438 42.30 15.92 44.32
C LEU A 438 42.47 14.42 44.29
N ASP A 439 43.61 13.98 43.80
CA ASP A 439 44.16 12.65 43.96
C ASP A 439 45.38 12.73 44.94
N GLU A 440 45.89 11.58 45.37
CA GLU A 440 47.02 11.53 46.28
C GLU A 440 48.34 12.04 45.67
N ALA A 441 48.41 12.26 44.37
CA ALA A 441 49.65 12.52 43.65
C ALA A 441 50.11 14.01 43.73
N GLU A 442 49.17 14.98 43.85
CA GLU A 442 49.54 16.39 43.89
C GLU A 442 48.54 17.20 44.75
N PRO A 443 49.00 17.88 45.80
CA PRO A 443 48.12 18.68 46.65
C PRO A 443 47.57 19.92 45.94
N ALA A 444 46.38 20.39 46.34
CA ALA A 444 45.74 21.57 45.78
C ALA A 444 46.59 22.82 45.83
N SER A 445 47.40 22.99 46.91
CA SER A 445 48.33 24.09 47.06
C SER A 445 49.39 24.16 45.95
N SER A 446 49.89 23.02 45.48
CA SER A 446 50.85 22.95 44.37
C SER A 446 50.23 23.42 43.06
N VAL A 447 48.96 23.01 42.75
CA VAL A 447 48.24 23.44 41.55
C VAL A 447 47.96 24.95 41.62
N ALA A 448 47.49 25.46 42.78
CA ALA A 448 47.21 26.88 43.00
C ALA A 448 48.46 27.74 42.85
N GLU A 449 49.57 27.29 43.45
CA GLU A 449 50.85 27.98 43.38
C GLU A 449 51.45 27.96 41.97
N ARG A 450 51.29 26.83 41.24
CA ARG A 450 51.68 26.71 39.80
C ARG A 450 50.90 27.72 38.95
N MET A 451 49.59 27.88 39.17
CA MET A 451 48.77 28.87 38.46
C MET A 451 49.25 30.28 38.74
N ARG A 452 49.52 30.64 40.03
CA ARG A 452 50.03 31.91 40.44
C ARG A 452 51.41 32.23 39.85
N GLN A 453 52.37 31.29 39.95
CA GLN A 453 53.70 31.42 39.38
C GLN A 453 53.72 31.54 37.86
N GLN A 454 52.88 30.84 37.19
CA GLN A 454 52.73 30.94 35.72
C GLN A 454 52.26 32.36 35.33
N ALA A 455 51.29 32.89 36.02
CA ALA A 455 50.87 34.29 35.82
C ALA A 455 51.97 35.27 36.09
N GLN A 456 52.70 35.10 37.19
CA GLN A 456 53.82 35.97 37.57
C GLN A 456 54.97 35.98 36.55
N ARG A 457 55.26 34.81 35.95
CA ARG A 457 56.34 34.67 34.96
C ARG A 457 55.89 35.09 33.55
N ALA A 458 54.62 35.14 33.33
CA ALA A 458 54.06 35.45 32.03
C ALA A 458 54.22 36.90 31.66
N ARG A 459 54.40 37.18 30.36
CA ARG A 459 54.33 38.54 29.83
C ARG A 459 52.93 38.71 29.23
N PHE A 460 52.19 39.61 29.86
CA PHE A 460 50.86 39.99 29.41
C PHE A 460 50.93 41.09 28.33
N ALA A 461 49.81 41.44 27.75
CA ALA A 461 49.68 42.41 26.66
C ALA A 461 50.56 43.66 26.90
N GLY A 462 51.50 43.99 26.00
CA GLY A 462 52.41 45.10 26.06
C GLY A 462 53.56 44.91 27.07
N ASP A 463 54.03 43.67 27.25
CA ASP A 463 55.19 43.27 28.07
C ASP A 463 55.02 43.55 29.59
N LYS A 464 53.80 43.48 30.09
CA LYS A 464 53.45 43.80 31.48
C LYS A 464 53.54 42.57 32.37
N GLN A 465 53.94 42.79 33.62
CA GLN A 465 53.80 41.77 34.66
C GLN A 465 52.47 41.96 35.38
N VAL A 466 51.70 40.90 35.47
CA VAL A 466 50.44 40.84 36.21
C VAL A 466 50.55 39.70 37.19
N THR A 467 50.17 39.89 38.44
CA THR A 467 50.14 38.83 39.44
C THR A 467 48.72 38.45 39.81
N LEU A 468 48.57 37.27 40.41
CA LEU A 468 47.32 36.75 40.91
C LEU A 468 47.42 36.55 42.44
N SER A 469 46.36 36.94 43.14
CA SER A 469 46.13 36.54 44.51
C SER A 469 45.03 35.53 44.61
N GLY A 470 45.09 34.58 45.53
CA GLY A 470 44.06 33.55 45.67
C GLY A 470 43.81 33.11 47.11
N GLY A 471 42.57 32.65 47.32
CA GLY A 471 42.15 31.96 48.54
C GLY A 471 41.80 30.51 48.22
N LEU A 472 42.46 29.57 48.86
CA LEU A 472 42.29 28.11 48.62
C LEU A 472 41.67 27.44 49.85
N VAL A 473 40.62 26.72 49.68
CA VAL A 473 39.92 26.00 50.74
C VAL A 473 39.68 24.53 50.35
N MET A 474 39.70 23.63 51.34
CA MET A 474 39.16 22.28 51.16
C MET A 474 37.64 22.31 51.32
N LEU A 475 36.94 21.63 50.45
CA LEU A 475 35.49 21.48 50.53
C LEU A 475 35.14 20.44 51.60
N GLY A 476 34.41 20.87 52.64
CA GLY A 476 33.97 19.99 53.72
C GLY A 476 32.89 18.99 53.24
N ALA A 477 32.82 17.80 53.84
CA ALA A 477 31.92 16.71 53.42
C ALA A 477 30.43 17.11 53.41
N ARG A 478 30.01 18.10 54.15
CA ARG A 478 28.63 18.62 54.22
C ARG A 478 28.55 20.11 53.87
N GLU A 479 29.59 20.66 53.33
CA GLU A 479 29.69 22.07 53.01
C GLU A 479 29.11 22.32 51.59
N SER A 480 28.30 23.37 51.46
CA SER A 480 27.84 23.82 50.15
C SER A 480 28.95 24.58 49.43
N LEU A 481 28.91 24.55 48.06
CA LEU A 481 29.83 25.34 47.26
C LEU A 481 29.81 26.82 47.63
N ASP A 482 28.64 27.39 47.95
CA ASP A 482 28.52 28.79 48.31
C ASP A 482 29.18 29.11 49.68
N GLN A 483 29.22 28.15 50.61
CA GLN A 483 29.96 28.31 51.87
C GLN A 483 31.45 28.25 51.62
N ALA A 484 31.92 27.31 50.82
CA ALA A 484 33.32 27.21 50.43
C ALA A 484 33.80 28.45 49.66
N ILE A 485 32.98 28.99 48.75
CA ILE A 485 33.27 30.22 47.99
C ILE A 485 33.44 31.40 48.96
N ARG A 486 32.58 31.57 49.97
CA ARG A 486 32.71 32.64 50.99
C ARG A 486 33.97 32.48 51.78
N ARG A 487 34.39 31.29 52.17
CA ARG A 487 35.69 31.07 52.87
C ARG A 487 36.85 31.38 51.94
N ALA A 488 36.83 30.97 50.73
CA ALA A 488 37.84 31.25 49.72
C ALA A 488 37.97 32.79 49.48
N ASP A 489 36.88 33.54 49.49
CA ASP A 489 36.84 34.98 49.36
C ASP A 489 37.49 35.66 50.55
N GLN A 490 37.24 35.20 51.79
CA GLN A 490 37.93 35.72 53.00
C GLN A 490 39.44 35.50 52.92
N LEU A 491 39.90 34.36 52.46
CA LEU A 491 41.31 34.04 52.25
C LEU A 491 41.94 34.88 51.13
N LEU A 492 41.20 35.05 50.02
CA LEU A 492 41.64 35.98 48.96
C LEU A 492 41.80 37.40 49.45
N TYR A 493 40.87 37.89 50.28
CA TYR A 493 41.00 39.20 50.92
C TYR A 493 42.24 39.28 51.78
N GLN A 494 42.56 38.25 52.58
CA GLN A 494 43.80 38.18 53.37
C GLN A 494 45.03 38.16 52.45
N ALA A 495 45.02 37.45 51.36
CA ALA A 495 46.09 37.40 50.35
C ALA A 495 46.37 38.82 49.81
N LYS A 496 45.33 39.61 49.53
CA LYS A 496 45.43 40.99 49.07
C LYS A 496 45.98 41.92 50.13
N GLN A 497 45.59 41.79 51.43
CA GLN A 497 46.08 42.55 52.52
C GLN A 497 47.55 42.26 52.87
N GLN A 498 47.98 41.02 52.76
CA GLN A 498 49.34 40.58 53.05
C GLN A 498 50.36 40.93 51.96
N GLY A 499 49.99 41.75 50.99
CA GLY A 499 50.90 42.25 49.95
C GLY A 499 50.72 41.61 48.59
N ARG A 500 49.59 40.91 48.34
CA ARG A 500 49.20 40.28 47.02
C ARG A 500 50.16 39.22 46.52
N ASN A 501 50.02 38.80 45.29
CA ASN A 501 50.85 37.79 44.61
C ASN A 501 51.11 36.56 45.49
N ARG A 502 50.05 36.00 46.10
CA ARG A 502 50.14 34.84 47.01
C ARG A 502 48.81 34.04 47.03
N ILE A 503 48.96 32.82 47.44
CA ILE A 503 47.83 31.99 47.78
C ILE A 503 47.78 31.88 49.32
N VAL A 504 46.65 32.21 49.93
CA VAL A 504 46.36 31.92 51.33
C VAL A 504 45.43 30.74 51.39
N SER A 505 45.74 29.76 52.24
CA SER A 505 44.92 28.53 52.36
C SER A 505 44.63 28.25 53.86
N ASP A 506 43.48 27.60 54.10
CA ASP A 506 43.12 27.01 55.36
C ASP A 506 43.64 25.56 55.52
N LEU A 507 44.50 25.14 54.60
CA LEU A 507 45.11 23.82 54.64
C LEU A 507 46.20 23.79 55.75
N PRO A 508 46.29 22.67 56.50
CA PRO A 508 47.41 22.55 57.46
C PRO A 508 48.72 22.54 56.65
N VAL A 509 49.66 23.40 57.09
CA VAL A 509 51.00 23.46 56.51
C VAL A 509 51.66 22.12 56.75
N LEU A 510 51.78 21.29 55.68
CA LEU A 510 52.68 20.15 55.73
C LEU A 510 54.11 20.73 55.89
N ALA A 511 54.69 20.66 57.11
CA ALA A 511 56.07 21.01 57.33
C ALA A 511 56.95 20.22 56.36
N ALA A 512 57.80 20.94 55.62
CA ALA A 512 58.88 20.33 54.84
C ALA A 512 59.70 19.43 55.74
N SER A 513 59.73 18.15 55.57
CA SER A 513 60.60 17.22 56.25
C SER A 513 62.04 17.55 55.83
N ASP A 514 62.75 18.29 56.65
CA ASP A 514 64.22 18.33 56.64
C ASP A 514 64.70 16.89 56.94
N THR A 515 64.92 16.12 55.94
CA THR A 515 65.68 14.90 56.07
C THR A 515 67.08 15.18 55.61
N PRO A 516 68.07 15.19 56.53
CA PRO A 516 69.49 15.32 56.12
C PRO A 516 69.92 14.08 55.39
N ILE A 517 70.55 14.27 54.25
CA ILE A 517 71.21 13.23 53.44
C ILE A 517 72.33 12.61 54.32
N PRO A 518 72.33 11.31 54.60
CA PRO A 518 73.49 10.65 55.19
C PRO A 518 74.62 10.57 54.18
N ALA A 519 75.74 11.09 54.54
CA ALA A 519 77.02 11.02 53.83
C ALA A 519 77.39 9.56 53.60
N SER A 520 77.71 9.21 52.35
CA SER A 520 78.29 7.97 51.93
C SER A 520 79.65 7.76 52.58
N ALA A 521 79.89 6.67 53.21
CA ALA A 521 81.22 6.10 53.44
C ALA A 521 81.24 4.65 53.05
N GLY A 522 82.23 4.33 52.21
CA GLY A 522 82.72 2.95 51.90
C GLY A 522 82.42 2.41 50.51
#